data_8a23c6a5d709de71827369c6c7bccfa3
#
_entry.id   8a23c6a5d709de71827369c6c7bccfa3
#
_cell.length_a   1.000
_cell.length_b   1.000
_cell.length_c   1.000
_cell.angle_alpha   90.00
_cell.angle_beta   90.00
_cell.angle_gamma   90.00
#
_symmetry.space_group_name_H-M   'P 1'
#
loop_
_entity.id
_entity.type
_entity.pdbx_description
1 polymer ?
#
loop_
_entity_poly.entity_id
_entity_poly.type
_entity_poly.pdbx_seq_one_letter_code
_entity_poly.pdbx_strand_id
1 'polypeptide(L)'
;MFILDMVGTCGNPALSNLFSIAQKMITIIQILAPILAIIALGINLTKSVMNPDDKKNFSMYKNWIIALVMVFAIPTLVNATMGILGEDYDISACWNNAKNANTSGNSTYKPVNNNNNKPSGPINTSPGSYDKVSSGNNNNNNNSNNTSSNSNNSVTTKNVIMIGDSRCVQMKSHVGAGSDTWSCKGSMGLNWMKNTGVPNVESKIGNGTKIVIMMGVNDLYQPEAYISYINQKASTWASKGAVTYFVSVNPVDGSYSNLTSKIVSFNNKLKNGLNSNVRYIDTYNYLVSSGFNTSDGLHYKSDTSRKIYNYIKSNI
;
A
#
# COMPACT_ATOMS: atom_id res chain seq x y z
N MET A 1 14.54 -17.61 21.38
CA MET A 1 13.86 -16.31 21.48
C MET A 1 13.30 -15.98 20.10
N PHE A 2 12.07 -16.52 19.81
CA PHE A 2 11.45 -16.50 18.48
C PHE A 2 10.33 -15.45 18.44
N ILE A 3 10.64 -14.16 18.28
CA ILE A 3 9.62 -13.09 18.19
C ILE A 3 9.86 -12.14 16.99
N LEU A 4 10.66 -12.49 16.00
CA LEU A 4 11.13 -11.46 15.06
C LEU A 4 10.92 -11.72 13.58
N ASP A 5 9.89 -12.51 13.19
CA ASP A 5 9.56 -12.66 11.77
C ASP A 5 8.06 -12.55 11.46
N MET A 6 7.35 -11.66 12.17
CA MET A 6 5.93 -11.36 11.92
C MET A 6 5.69 -10.09 11.10
N VAL A 7 6.71 -9.51 10.52
CA VAL A 7 6.59 -8.31 9.68
C VAL A 7 6.32 -8.76 8.24
N GLY A 8 5.07 -8.63 7.81
CA GLY A 8 4.63 -8.97 6.45
C GLY A 8 3.45 -9.93 6.37
N THR A 9 2.79 -10.23 7.48
CA THR A 9 1.89 -11.41 7.62
C THR A 9 0.41 -11.17 7.33
N CYS A 10 -0.06 -9.95 7.08
CA CYS A 10 -1.47 -9.74 6.67
C CYS A 10 -1.82 -10.36 5.32
N GLY A 11 -0.83 -10.70 4.49
CA GLY A 11 -1.01 -11.47 3.27
C GLY A 11 -1.20 -12.97 3.48
N ASN A 12 -0.99 -13.48 4.70
CA ASN A 12 -1.20 -14.89 4.99
C ASN A 12 -2.70 -15.15 5.25
N PRO A 13 -3.38 -15.92 4.38
CA PRO A 13 -4.82 -16.21 4.55
C PRO A 13 -5.13 -16.90 5.89
N ALA A 14 -4.20 -17.66 6.45
CA ALA A 14 -4.37 -18.32 7.73
C ALA A 14 -4.44 -17.31 8.89
N LEU A 15 -3.62 -16.26 8.88
CA LEU A 15 -3.62 -15.23 9.92
C LEU A 15 -4.85 -14.32 9.82
N SER A 16 -5.23 -13.93 8.61
CA SER A 16 -6.46 -13.18 8.36
C SER A 16 -7.70 -13.95 8.82
N ASN A 17 -7.76 -15.25 8.54
CA ASN A 17 -8.83 -16.13 9.02
C ASN A 17 -8.82 -16.25 10.55
N LEU A 18 -7.64 -16.36 11.18
CA LEU A 18 -7.51 -16.41 12.63
C LEU A 18 -8.05 -15.15 13.29
N PHE A 19 -7.71 -13.96 12.79
CA PHE A 19 -8.25 -12.70 13.30
C PHE A 19 -9.76 -12.56 13.08
N SER A 20 -10.27 -13.01 11.93
CA SER A 20 -11.70 -13.03 11.66
C SER A 20 -12.46 -13.95 12.64
N ILE A 21 -11.91 -15.13 12.93
CA ILE A 21 -12.48 -16.06 13.92
C ILE A 21 -12.41 -15.44 15.33
N ALA A 22 -11.27 -14.89 15.73
CA ALA A 22 -11.10 -14.24 17.01
C ALA A 22 -12.12 -13.10 17.22
N GLN A 23 -12.33 -12.26 16.22
CA GLN A 23 -13.32 -11.18 16.30
C GLN A 23 -14.76 -11.68 16.38
N LYS A 24 -15.11 -12.74 15.64
CA LYS A 24 -16.42 -13.38 15.75
C LYS A 24 -16.63 -13.96 17.14
N MET A 25 -15.62 -14.60 17.72
CA MET A 25 -15.69 -15.12 19.09
C MET A 25 -15.85 -13.99 20.11
N ILE A 26 -15.12 -12.89 19.98
CA ILE A 26 -15.28 -11.72 20.85
C ILE A 26 -16.70 -11.16 20.75
N THR A 27 -17.25 -11.02 19.54
CA THR A 27 -18.62 -10.52 19.32
C THR A 27 -19.65 -11.45 19.96
N ILE A 28 -19.50 -12.77 19.81
CA ILE A 28 -20.39 -13.76 20.43
C ILE A 28 -20.33 -13.66 21.96
N ILE A 29 -19.15 -13.57 22.54
CA ILE A 29 -18.94 -13.42 23.98
C ILE A 29 -19.58 -12.11 24.47
N GLN A 30 -19.44 -11.02 23.75
CA GLN A 30 -20.03 -9.72 24.12
C GLN A 30 -21.57 -9.74 24.13
N ILE A 31 -22.20 -10.58 23.29
CA ILE A 31 -23.65 -10.75 23.26
C ILE A 31 -24.11 -11.72 24.34
N LEU A 32 -23.42 -12.85 24.50
CA LEU A 32 -23.85 -13.91 25.43
C LEU A 32 -23.53 -13.58 26.89
N ALA A 33 -22.40 -12.91 27.18
CA ALA A 33 -21.98 -12.63 28.56
C ALA A 33 -23.01 -11.78 29.35
N PRO A 34 -23.58 -10.68 28.80
CA PRO A 34 -24.60 -9.91 29.50
C PRO A 34 -25.90 -10.71 29.74
N ILE A 35 -26.29 -11.52 28.75
CA ILE A 35 -27.50 -12.35 28.86
C ILE A 35 -27.33 -13.37 30.00
N LEU A 36 -26.21 -14.08 30.04
CA LEU A 36 -25.91 -15.05 31.07
C LEU A 36 -25.74 -14.37 32.44
N ALA A 37 -25.16 -13.18 32.49
CA ALA A 37 -25.03 -12.39 33.72
C ALA A 37 -26.41 -11.95 34.28
N ILE A 38 -27.33 -11.51 33.43
CA ILE A 38 -28.70 -11.14 33.83
C ILE A 38 -29.46 -12.34 34.39
N ILE A 39 -29.34 -13.50 33.72
CA ILE A 39 -29.98 -14.75 34.21
C ILE A 39 -29.38 -15.17 35.56
N ALA A 40 -28.05 -15.17 35.70
CA ALA A 40 -27.39 -15.54 36.93
C ALA A 40 -27.73 -14.58 38.09
N LEU A 41 -27.78 -13.26 37.82
CA LEU A 41 -28.21 -12.26 38.79
C LEU A 41 -29.66 -12.46 39.18
N GLY A 42 -30.56 -12.76 38.21
CA GLY A 42 -31.98 -13.02 38.53
C GLY A 42 -32.16 -14.23 39.42
N ILE A 43 -31.49 -15.34 39.17
CA ILE A 43 -31.52 -16.55 39.97
C ILE A 43 -31.01 -16.25 41.43
N ASN A 44 -29.91 -15.52 41.51
CA ASN A 44 -29.33 -15.20 42.82
C ASN A 44 -30.18 -14.20 43.61
N LEU A 45 -30.77 -13.19 42.95
CA LEU A 45 -31.74 -12.28 43.57
C LEU A 45 -32.95 -13.04 44.15
N THR A 46 -33.51 -13.97 43.38
CA THR A 46 -34.62 -14.82 43.84
C THR A 46 -34.24 -15.61 45.09
N LYS A 47 -33.03 -16.20 45.11
CA LYS A 47 -32.52 -16.91 46.31
C LYS A 47 -32.34 -15.99 47.51
N SER A 48 -31.86 -14.76 47.30
CA SER A 48 -31.65 -13.77 48.37
C SER A 48 -32.98 -13.27 48.96
N VAL A 49 -34.03 -13.18 48.18
CA VAL A 49 -35.37 -12.82 48.66
C VAL A 49 -35.98 -13.96 49.43
N MET A 50 -35.71 -15.21 49.07
CA MET A 50 -36.24 -16.39 49.77
C MET A 50 -35.51 -16.70 51.09
N ASN A 51 -34.25 -16.30 51.26
CA ASN A 51 -33.43 -16.52 52.46
C ASN A 51 -32.68 -15.22 52.82
N PRO A 52 -33.29 -14.32 53.59
CA PRO A 52 -32.72 -13.00 53.92
C PRO A 52 -31.52 -13.02 54.86
N ASP A 53 -31.25 -14.14 55.56
CA ASP A 53 -30.14 -14.24 56.55
C ASP A 53 -28.75 -14.51 55.95
N ASP A 54 -28.62 -14.65 54.64
CA ASP A 54 -27.36 -15.00 53.99
C ASP A 54 -26.56 -13.76 53.56
N LYS A 55 -25.84 -13.18 54.57
CA LYS A 55 -24.98 -11.98 54.36
C LYS A 55 -23.77 -12.21 53.43
N LYS A 56 -23.57 -13.40 52.89
CA LYS A 56 -22.47 -13.77 51.96
C LYS A 56 -22.65 -13.26 50.54
N ASN A 57 -23.81 -12.80 50.16
CA ASN A 57 -24.16 -12.56 48.77
C ASN A 57 -23.53 -11.31 48.15
N PHE A 58 -23.22 -10.26 48.92
CA PHE A 58 -22.74 -8.99 48.37
C PHE A 58 -21.31 -9.08 47.77
N SER A 59 -20.42 -9.86 48.37
CA SER A 59 -19.05 -10.07 47.86
C SER A 59 -19.05 -10.84 46.52
N MET A 60 -19.98 -11.76 46.33
CA MET A 60 -20.13 -12.54 45.10
C MET A 60 -20.63 -11.67 43.97
N TYR A 61 -21.56 -10.75 44.20
CA TYR A 61 -22.04 -9.79 43.19
C TYR A 61 -20.94 -8.84 42.72
N LYS A 62 -20.09 -8.36 43.62
CA LYS A 62 -18.94 -7.51 43.29
C LYS A 62 -18.03 -8.19 42.27
N ASN A 63 -17.68 -9.45 42.48
CA ASN A 63 -16.80 -10.20 41.58
C ASN A 63 -17.44 -10.43 40.18
N TRP A 64 -18.74 -10.69 40.13
CA TRP A 64 -19.48 -10.83 38.88
C TRP A 64 -19.56 -9.52 38.11
N ILE A 65 -19.80 -8.39 38.77
CA ILE A 65 -19.80 -7.08 38.12
C ILE A 65 -18.41 -6.75 37.58
N ILE A 66 -17.35 -7.03 38.32
CA ILE A 66 -15.96 -6.82 37.88
C ILE A 66 -15.67 -7.70 36.65
N ALA A 67 -16.05 -8.98 36.68
CA ALA A 67 -15.88 -9.86 35.52
C ALA A 67 -16.63 -9.38 34.26
N LEU A 68 -17.85 -8.90 34.43
CA LEU A 68 -18.66 -8.34 33.34
C LEU A 68 -18.01 -7.08 32.76
N VAL A 69 -17.55 -6.16 33.60
CA VAL A 69 -16.84 -4.95 33.16
C VAL A 69 -15.57 -5.32 32.38
N MET A 70 -14.81 -6.32 32.85
CA MET A 70 -13.62 -6.80 32.18
C MET A 70 -13.92 -7.37 30.79
N VAL A 71 -14.99 -8.15 30.62
CA VAL A 71 -15.41 -8.69 29.32
C VAL A 71 -15.71 -7.58 28.30
N PHE A 72 -16.28 -6.45 28.73
CA PHE A 72 -16.52 -5.29 27.86
C PHE A 72 -15.27 -4.42 27.68
N ALA A 73 -14.37 -4.37 28.65
CA ALA A 73 -13.15 -3.58 28.57
C ALA A 73 -12.10 -4.21 27.63
N ILE A 74 -12.02 -5.56 27.53
CA ILE A 74 -11.04 -6.26 26.71
C ILE A 74 -11.08 -5.82 25.25
N PRO A 75 -12.21 -5.79 24.52
CA PRO A 75 -12.24 -5.36 23.12
C PRO A 75 -11.87 -3.88 22.94
N THR A 76 -12.24 -3.03 23.90
CA THR A 76 -11.86 -1.61 23.90
C THR A 76 -10.36 -1.45 24.11
N LEU A 77 -9.77 -2.22 25.00
CA LEU A 77 -8.33 -2.26 25.26
C LEU A 77 -7.57 -2.80 24.04
N VAL A 78 -8.06 -3.88 23.42
CA VAL A 78 -7.47 -4.43 22.20
C VAL A 78 -7.53 -3.40 21.07
N ASN A 79 -8.66 -2.74 20.85
CA ASN A 79 -8.77 -1.70 19.83
C ASN A 79 -7.87 -0.48 20.14
N ALA A 80 -7.75 -0.08 21.41
CA ALA A 80 -6.87 1.02 21.82
C ALA A 80 -5.39 0.65 21.66
N THR A 81 -4.99 -0.55 22.08
CA THR A 81 -3.61 -1.02 21.90
C THR A 81 -3.26 -1.21 20.44
N MET A 82 -4.18 -1.73 19.61
CA MET A 82 -4.00 -1.81 18.17
C MET A 82 -3.95 -0.43 17.53
N GLY A 83 -4.65 0.57 18.05
CA GLY A 83 -4.56 1.97 17.61
C GLY A 83 -3.22 2.61 17.96
N ILE A 84 -2.68 2.32 19.13
CA ILE A 84 -1.37 2.86 19.59
C ILE A 84 -0.20 2.16 18.87
N LEU A 85 -0.28 0.84 18.71
CA LEU A 85 0.73 0.03 18.00
C LEU A 85 0.59 0.14 16.47
N GLY A 86 -0.56 0.59 16.00
CA GLY A 86 -1.05 0.39 14.65
C GLY A 86 -0.50 1.29 13.58
N GLU A 87 0.21 2.33 13.90
CA GLU A 87 0.83 3.16 12.86
C GLU A 87 2.13 2.55 12.33
N ASP A 88 2.77 1.67 13.09
CA ASP A 88 4.03 1.04 12.72
C ASP A 88 3.97 -0.49 12.48
N TYR A 89 2.82 -1.14 12.75
CA TYR A 89 2.70 -2.60 12.65
C TYR A 89 1.51 -3.03 11.78
N ASP A 90 1.76 -3.90 10.80
CA ASP A 90 0.75 -4.51 9.90
C ASP A 90 -0.39 -5.26 10.62
N ILE A 91 -0.17 -5.63 11.89
CA ILE A 91 -1.14 -6.38 12.71
C ILE A 91 -2.43 -5.59 12.95
N SER A 92 -2.37 -4.26 13.11
CA SER A 92 -3.57 -3.45 13.30
C SER A 92 -4.39 -3.30 12.03
N ALA A 93 -3.72 -3.21 10.87
CA ALA A 93 -4.40 -3.22 9.58
C ALA A 93 -5.14 -4.54 9.36
N CYS A 94 -4.52 -5.68 9.73
CA CYS A 94 -5.15 -7.01 9.69
C CYS A 94 -6.38 -7.09 10.61
N TRP A 95 -6.25 -6.56 11.82
CA TRP A 95 -7.33 -6.55 12.79
C TRP A 95 -8.51 -5.70 12.32
N ASN A 96 -8.26 -4.50 11.81
CA ASN A 96 -9.29 -3.59 11.34
C ASN A 96 -9.96 -4.08 10.05
N ASN A 97 -9.23 -4.73 9.16
CA ASN A 97 -9.80 -5.33 7.95
C ASN A 97 -10.69 -6.53 8.26
N ALA A 98 -10.29 -7.37 9.22
CA ALA A 98 -11.12 -8.47 9.70
C ALA A 98 -12.42 -7.96 10.35
N LYS A 99 -12.37 -6.82 11.05
CA LYS A 99 -13.54 -6.16 11.63
C LYS A 99 -14.52 -5.66 10.56
N ASN A 100 -14.01 -5.01 9.51
CA ASN A 100 -14.83 -4.46 8.43
C ASN A 100 -15.48 -5.56 7.56
N ALA A 101 -14.81 -6.69 7.38
CA ALA A 101 -15.35 -7.86 6.69
C ALA A 101 -16.53 -8.49 7.46
N ASN A 102 -16.53 -8.40 8.80
CA ASN A 102 -17.60 -8.92 9.64
C ASN A 102 -18.83 -7.98 9.75
N THR A 103 -18.67 -6.68 9.49
CA THR A 103 -19.76 -5.68 9.54
C THR A 103 -20.50 -5.57 8.20
N SER A 104 -19.85 -5.91 7.08
CA SER A 104 -20.51 -6.03 5.76
C SER A 104 -20.96 -7.46 5.56
N GLY A 105 -22.19 -7.76 5.95
CA GLY A 105 -22.83 -9.08 5.83
C GLY A 105 -23.08 -9.52 4.39
N ASN A 106 -22.07 -9.55 3.54
CA ASN A 106 -22.09 -10.18 2.24
C ASN A 106 -20.64 -10.41 1.74
N SER A 107 -20.08 -11.54 2.13
CA SER A 107 -18.92 -12.10 1.45
C SER A 107 -19.13 -13.58 1.25
N THR A 108 -19.90 -13.90 0.22
CA THR A 108 -19.95 -15.24 -0.34
C THR A 108 -18.67 -15.44 -1.17
N TYR A 109 -17.65 -16.00 -0.56
CA TYR A 109 -16.50 -16.53 -1.29
C TYR A 109 -16.95 -17.79 -2.02
N LYS A 110 -17.29 -17.67 -3.32
CA LYS A 110 -17.44 -18.82 -4.22
C LYS A 110 -16.05 -19.11 -4.79
N PRO A 111 -15.51 -20.33 -4.63
CA PRO A 111 -14.33 -20.73 -5.37
C PRO A 111 -14.70 -20.81 -6.86
N VAL A 112 -13.99 -20.04 -7.68
CA VAL A 112 -14.12 -20.13 -9.14
C VAL A 112 -13.42 -21.40 -9.59
N ASN A 113 -14.23 -22.36 -10.01
CA ASN A 113 -13.79 -23.58 -10.66
C ASN A 113 -13.38 -23.22 -12.10
N ASN A 114 -12.09 -23.11 -12.37
CA ASN A 114 -11.56 -22.88 -13.69
C ASN A 114 -11.41 -24.23 -14.41
N ASN A 115 -12.45 -24.63 -15.14
CA ASN A 115 -12.29 -25.59 -16.22
C ASN A 115 -12.79 -24.95 -17.53
N ASN A 116 -11.89 -24.98 -18.52
CA ASN A 116 -12.11 -24.83 -19.95
C ASN A 116 -12.26 -23.42 -20.51
N ASN A 117 -11.14 -22.90 -21.12
CA ASN A 117 -11.21 -22.67 -22.56
C ASN A 117 -9.79 -22.54 -23.16
N LYS A 118 -9.50 -23.46 -24.08
CA LYS A 118 -8.36 -23.54 -24.97
C LYS A 118 -8.45 -22.43 -26.02
N PRO A 119 -7.42 -21.61 -26.26
CA PRO A 119 -7.41 -20.73 -27.42
C PRO A 119 -6.95 -21.51 -28.66
N SER A 120 -7.73 -21.41 -29.71
CA SER A 120 -7.43 -21.90 -31.05
C SER A 120 -6.60 -20.87 -31.82
N GLY A 121 -5.51 -21.33 -32.44
CA GLY A 121 -4.99 -20.94 -33.73
C GLY A 121 -4.22 -19.62 -33.88
N PRO A 122 -3.12 -19.67 -34.65
CA PRO A 122 -2.22 -18.54 -34.85
C PRO A 122 -2.69 -17.65 -36.02
N ILE A 123 -2.62 -16.33 -35.83
CA ILE A 123 -2.73 -15.38 -36.93
C ILE A 123 -1.33 -15.00 -37.37
N ASN A 124 -1.04 -15.39 -38.60
CA ASN A 124 0.13 -15.09 -39.41
C ASN A 124 0.04 -13.64 -39.90
N THR A 125 1.03 -12.79 -39.62
CA THR A 125 1.28 -11.60 -40.43
C THR A 125 2.78 -11.41 -40.59
N SER A 126 3.18 -11.51 -41.85
CA SER A 126 4.52 -11.28 -42.39
C SER A 126 4.99 -9.82 -42.29
N PRO A 127 6.30 -9.59 -42.30
CA PRO A 127 6.89 -8.26 -42.06
C PRO A 127 6.98 -7.45 -43.37
N GLY A 128 6.64 -6.18 -43.29
CA GLY A 128 6.80 -5.17 -44.30
C GLY A 128 8.12 -4.39 -44.15
N SER A 129 8.84 -4.42 -45.19
CA SER A 129 9.97 -3.72 -45.74
C SER A 129 10.37 -2.37 -45.14
N TYR A 130 11.67 -2.25 -44.94
CA TYR A 130 12.41 -1.04 -44.61
C TYR A 130 12.67 -0.21 -45.88
N ASP A 131 12.44 1.10 -45.81
CA ASP A 131 13.08 2.03 -46.76
C ASP A 131 14.02 2.98 -46.03
N LYS A 132 15.25 2.94 -46.58
CA LYS A 132 16.44 3.66 -46.19
C LYS A 132 16.51 4.93 -47.01
N VAL A 133 16.56 6.11 -46.40
CA VAL A 133 16.97 7.33 -47.12
C VAL A 133 18.12 8.00 -46.42
N SER A 134 19.06 8.33 -47.27
CA SER A 134 20.44 8.75 -47.13
C SER A 134 20.59 10.23 -46.79
N SER A 135 21.58 10.49 -45.98
CA SER A 135 22.61 11.55 -45.99
C SER A 135 22.31 12.88 -46.74
N GLY A 136 22.51 13.96 -46.00
CA GLY A 136 22.71 15.30 -46.55
C GLY A 136 23.42 16.22 -45.56
N ASN A 137 24.72 16.36 -45.76
CA ASN A 137 25.64 17.27 -45.09
C ASN A 137 25.43 18.68 -45.65
N ASN A 138 25.41 19.72 -44.83
CA ASN A 138 25.93 21.04 -45.25
C ASN A 138 26.27 21.91 -44.05
N ASN A 139 27.54 22.23 -43.98
CA ASN A 139 28.17 23.34 -43.27
C ASN A 139 27.65 24.67 -43.78
N ASN A 140 27.39 25.63 -42.90
CA ASN A 140 27.93 26.99 -43.16
C ASN A 140 28.05 27.78 -41.84
N ASN A 141 29.23 28.27 -41.59
CA ASN A 141 29.66 29.36 -40.74
C ASN A 141 28.97 30.66 -41.12
N ASN A 142 28.53 31.47 -40.13
CA ASN A 142 28.97 32.87 -40.10
C ASN A 142 28.66 33.55 -38.77
N ASN A 143 29.65 34.20 -38.32
CA ASN A 143 29.95 35.14 -37.25
C ASN A 143 29.06 36.43 -37.28
N SER A 144 28.62 36.93 -36.16
CA SER A 144 28.85 38.31 -35.69
C SER A 144 27.85 38.79 -34.60
N ASN A 145 28.45 39.16 -33.48
CA ASN A 145 28.23 40.32 -32.61
C ASN A 145 26.89 40.59 -31.90
N ASN A 146 27.01 40.49 -30.60
CA ASN A 146 26.69 41.52 -29.57
C ASN A 146 25.28 42.12 -29.53
N THR A 147 24.53 41.78 -28.50
CA THR A 147 23.98 42.79 -27.59
C THR A 147 23.54 42.12 -26.29
N SER A 148 24.09 42.60 -25.18
CA SER A 148 23.68 42.30 -23.80
C SER A 148 22.18 42.52 -23.62
N SER A 149 21.46 41.47 -23.23
CA SER A 149 20.27 41.64 -22.40
C SER A 149 20.31 40.50 -21.36
N ASN A 150 20.52 40.95 -20.15
CA ASN A 150 20.57 40.22 -18.92
C ASN A 150 19.20 39.53 -18.71
N SER A 151 19.02 38.35 -19.25
CA SER A 151 17.94 37.45 -18.90
C SER A 151 18.50 36.45 -17.90
N ASN A 152 18.22 36.65 -16.64
CA ASN A 152 18.40 35.66 -15.61
C ASN A 152 17.58 34.43 -15.96
N ASN A 153 18.08 33.61 -16.89
CA ASN A 153 17.67 32.23 -17.03
C ASN A 153 18.20 31.49 -15.82
N SER A 154 17.48 31.60 -14.71
CA SER A 154 17.53 30.60 -13.67
C SER A 154 17.23 29.26 -14.35
N VAL A 155 18.25 28.46 -14.61
CA VAL A 155 18.11 27.05 -14.90
C VAL A 155 17.44 26.45 -13.68
N THR A 156 16.11 26.38 -13.71
CA THR A 156 15.32 25.66 -12.70
C THR A 156 15.72 24.20 -12.83
N THR A 157 16.66 23.78 -11.98
CA THR A 157 16.92 22.35 -11.75
C THR A 157 15.59 21.72 -11.43
N LYS A 158 15.04 20.94 -12.38
CA LYS A 158 13.74 20.30 -12.26
C LYS A 158 13.79 19.42 -11.01
N ASN A 159 13.15 19.88 -9.93
CA ASN A 159 13.15 19.18 -8.65
C ASN A 159 12.34 17.89 -8.80
N VAL A 160 13.00 16.74 -8.68
CA VAL A 160 12.37 15.44 -8.69
C VAL A 160 12.20 14.97 -7.25
N ILE A 161 10.98 14.62 -6.89
CA ILE A 161 10.63 14.07 -5.58
C ILE A 161 10.24 12.61 -5.75
N MET A 162 10.98 11.72 -5.10
CA MET A 162 10.71 10.28 -5.05
C MET A 162 10.01 9.95 -3.74
N ILE A 163 8.82 9.35 -3.81
CA ILE A 163 8.05 8.87 -2.65
C ILE A 163 7.89 7.37 -2.80
N GLY A 164 8.30 6.57 -1.79
CA GLY A 164 8.23 5.14 -1.96
C GLY A 164 8.50 4.30 -0.70
N ASP A 165 8.34 3.01 -0.86
CA ASP A 165 8.56 1.98 0.14
C ASP A 165 10.02 1.49 0.21
N SER A 166 10.25 0.25 0.69
CA SER A 166 11.60 -0.34 0.81
C SER A 166 12.36 -0.40 -0.51
N ARG A 167 11.66 -0.58 -1.64
CA ARG A 167 12.29 -0.60 -2.97
C ARG A 167 12.83 0.77 -3.37
N CYS A 168 12.15 1.84 -2.94
CA CYS A 168 12.65 3.21 -3.08
C CYS A 168 13.89 3.46 -2.19
N VAL A 169 13.86 3.00 -0.94
CA VAL A 169 15.02 3.07 -0.04
C VAL A 169 16.24 2.39 -0.67
N GLN A 170 16.04 1.19 -1.18
CA GLN A 170 17.10 0.42 -1.81
C GLN A 170 17.59 1.06 -3.12
N MET A 171 16.70 1.57 -3.94
CA MET A 171 17.07 2.30 -5.15
C MET A 171 17.95 3.51 -4.80
N LYS A 172 17.55 4.32 -3.82
CA LYS A 172 18.36 5.44 -3.33
C LYS A 172 19.76 5.01 -2.90
N SER A 173 19.89 3.88 -2.17
CA SER A 173 21.19 3.36 -1.74
C SER A 173 22.09 2.94 -2.91
N HIS A 174 21.51 2.43 -4.00
CA HIS A 174 22.24 1.96 -5.16
C HIS A 174 22.62 3.05 -6.16
N VAL A 175 21.80 4.10 -6.30
CA VAL A 175 22.06 5.20 -7.25
C VAL A 175 22.68 6.43 -6.61
N GLY A 176 22.64 6.52 -5.27
CA GLY A 176 22.98 7.72 -4.52
C GLY A 176 21.81 8.71 -4.45
N ALA A 177 21.95 9.71 -3.58
CA ALA A 177 20.87 10.70 -3.41
C ALA A 177 20.75 11.63 -4.63
N GLY A 178 21.89 11.97 -5.26
CA GLY A 178 21.92 12.94 -6.36
C GLY A 178 21.28 14.28 -5.99
N SER A 179 20.62 14.90 -6.96
CA SER A 179 19.83 16.13 -6.75
C SER A 179 18.36 15.85 -6.43
N ASP A 180 17.94 14.58 -6.40
CA ASP A 180 16.55 14.20 -6.15
C ASP A 180 16.22 14.28 -4.65
N THR A 181 15.00 14.67 -4.34
CA THR A 181 14.44 14.61 -2.98
C THR A 181 13.82 13.24 -2.75
N TRP A 182 14.20 12.55 -1.67
CA TRP A 182 13.71 11.20 -1.38
C TRP A 182 12.90 11.17 -0.09
N SER A 183 11.65 10.79 -0.19
CA SER A 183 10.77 10.42 0.94
C SER A 183 10.44 8.94 0.81
N CYS A 184 11.34 8.09 1.35
CA CYS A 184 11.25 6.64 1.24
C CYS A 184 11.44 6.00 2.62
N LYS A 185 10.63 4.98 2.92
CA LYS A 185 10.75 4.21 4.17
C LYS A 185 10.41 2.74 3.92
N GLY A 186 11.18 1.85 4.54
CA GLY A 186 10.98 0.40 4.42
C GLY A 186 9.64 -0.07 4.98
N SER A 187 9.06 -1.10 4.36
CA SER A 187 7.82 -1.78 4.79
C SER A 187 6.57 -0.88 4.89
N MET A 188 6.55 0.24 4.16
CA MET A 188 5.46 1.23 4.24
C MET A 188 4.45 1.07 3.12
N GLY A 189 3.17 1.30 3.48
CA GLY A 189 2.02 1.32 2.57
C GLY A 189 1.36 2.69 2.48
N LEU A 190 0.11 2.70 2.01
CA LEU A 190 -0.68 3.90 1.75
C LEU A 190 -0.84 4.79 2.98
N ASN A 191 -1.01 4.20 4.16
CA ASN A 191 -1.22 4.95 5.39
C ASN A 191 0.00 5.83 5.72
N TRP A 192 1.21 5.26 5.63
CA TRP A 192 2.44 6.03 5.79
C TRP A 192 2.59 7.09 4.70
N MET A 193 2.28 6.76 3.44
CA MET A 193 2.33 7.73 2.34
C MET A 193 1.46 8.95 2.63
N LYS A 194 0.23 8.74 3.17
CA LYS A 194 -0.71 9.80 3.53
C LYS A 194 -0.23 10.67 4.70
N ASN A 195 0.22 10.01 5.77
CA ASN A 195 0.42 10.66 7.06
C ASN A 195 1.87 11.15 7.27
N THR A 196 2.82 10.64 6.47
CA THR A 196 4.25 10.93 6.63
C THR A 196 4.94 11.19 5.29
N GLY A 197 4.84 10.25 4.35
CA GLY A 197 5.62 10.28 3.11
C GLY A 197 5.38 11.52 2.27
N VAL A 198 4.13 11.85 2.03
CA VAL A 198 3.72 13.08 1.31
C VAL A 198 3.93 14.33 2.18
N PRO A 199 3.48 14.41 3.45
CA PRO A 199 3.73 15.58 4.29
C PRO A 199 5.19 16.01 4.39
N ASN A 200 6.13 15.06 4.45
CA ASN A 200 7.57 15.36 4.51
C ASN A 200 8.12 16.15 3.32
N VAL A 201 7.42 16.14 2.20
CA VAL A 201 7.87 16.79 0.95
C VAL A 201 6.86 17.81 0.40
N GLU A 202 5.68 17.90 0.99
CA GLU A 202 4.58 18.75 0.50
C GLU A 202 5.00 20.23 0.31
N SER A 203 5.84 20.77 1.22
CA SER A 203 6.35 22.16 1.14
C SER A 203 7.33 22.41 -0.01
N LYS A 204 7.87 21.32 -0.62
CA LYS A 204 8.80 21.40 -1.74
C LYS A 204 8.11 21.27 -3.10
N ILE A 205 6.79 21.03 -3.09
CA ILE A 205 6.00 20.82 -4.31
C ILE A 205 5.52 22.16 -4.86
N GLY A 206 5.97 22.49 -6.06
CA GLY A 206 5.63 23.73 -6.75
C GLY A 206 5.84 23.61 -8.27
N ASN A 207 5.91 24.74 -8.93
CA ASN A 207 6.03 24.82 -10.38
C ASN A 207 7.27 24.05 -10.89
N GLY A 208 7.06 23.18 -11.88
CA GLY A 208 8.10 22.35 -12.48
C GLY A 208 8.53 21.13 -11.65
N THR A 209 7.99 20.92 -10.43
CA THR A 209 8.28 19.74 -9.63
C THR A 209 7.72 18.47 -10.29
N LYS A 210 8.51 17.41 -10.34
CA LYS A 210 8.13 16.09 -10.80
C LYS A 210 8.02 15.16 -9.59
N ILE A 211 6.83 14.67 -9.31
CA ILE A 211 6.55 13.80 -8.16
C ILE A 211 6.43 12.38 -8.66
N VAL A 212 7.30 11.49 -8.22
CA VAL A 212 7.35 10.07 -8.62
C VAL A 212 6.95 9.23 -7.43
N ILE A 213 5.84 8.51 -7.55
CA ILE A 213 5.29 7.63 -6.51
C ILE A 213 5.60 6.18 -6.85
N MET A 214 6.31 5.48 -5.96
CA MET A 214 6.74 4.08 -6.06
C MET A 214 6.24 3.30 -4.86
N MET A 215 4.93 3.03 -4.80
CA MET A 215 4.25 2.44 -3.66
C MET A 215 3.31 1.32 -4.09
N GLY A 216 2.91 0.47 -3.18
CA GLY A 216 1.80 -0.47 -3.36
C GLY A 216 2.15 -1.94 -3.09
N VAL A 217 3.42 -2.35 -3.11
CA VAL A 217 3.76 -3.77 -2.92
C VAL A 217 3.37 -4.31 -1.55
N ASN A 218 3.33 -3.45 -0.53
CA ASN A 218 3.00 -3.85 0.84
C ASN A 218 1.49 -3.93 1.11
N ASP A 219 0.65 -3.38 0.23
CA ASP A 219 -0.80 -3.29 0.41
C ASP A 219 -1.59 -3.42 -0.90
N LEU A 220 -1.25 -4.45 -1.70
CA LEU A 220 -1.86 -4.78 -2.99
C LEU A 220 -3.38 -5.00 -2.96
N TYR A 221 -3.98 -5.07 -1.77
CA TYR A 221 -5.41 -5.32 -1.58
C TYR A 221 -6.28 -4.04 -1.61
N GLN A 222 -5.67 -2.84 -1.66
CA GLN A 222 -6.41 -1.57 -1.59
C GLN A 222 -6.13 -0.61 -2.77
N PRO A 223 -6.17 -1.05 -4.04
CA PRO A 223 -5.87 -0.20 -5.19
C PRO A 223 -6.81 1.00 -5.30
N GLU A 224 -8.07 0.85 -4.95
CA GLU A 224 -9.08 1.92 -4.99
C GLU A 224 -8.73 3.08 -4.03
N ALA A 225 -8.21 2.75 -2.86
CA ALA A 225 -7.76 3.75 -1.89
C ALA A 225 -6.52 4.51 -2.37
N TYR A 226 -5.58 3.83 -3.05
CA TYR A 226 -4.46 4.48 -3.75
C TYR A 226 -4.94 5.42 -4.84
N ILE A 227 -5.83 4.96 -5.72
CA ILE A 227 -6.40 5.74 -6.83
C ILE A 227 -7.05 7.02 -6.30
N SER A 228 -7.93 6.89 -5.32
CA SER A 228 -8.64 8.03 -4.72
C SER A 228 -7.67 9.07 -4.14
N TYR A 229 -6.71 8.64 -3.34
CA TYR A 229 -5.75 9.54 -2.71
C TYR A 229 -4.81 10.21 -3.71
N ILE A 230 -4.25 9.43 -4.65
CA ILE A 230 -3.30 9.94 -5.63
C ILE A 230 -4.01 10.92 -6.58
N ASN A 231 -5.22 10.61 -7.04
CA ASN A 231 -6.00 11.50 -7.90
C ASN A 231 -6.29 12.84 -7.22
N GLN A 232 -6.68 12.82 -5.93
CA GLN A 232 -6.90 14.03 -5.15
C GLN A 232 -5.62 14.88 -5.04
N LYS A 233 -4.51 14.25 -4.66
CA LYS A 233 -3.23 14.94 -4.49
C LYS A 233 -2.67 15.47 -5.81
N ALA A 234 -2.73 14.66 -6.87
CA ALA A 234 -2.26 15.06 -8.20
C ALA A 234 -3.01 16.27 -8.73
N SER A 235 -4.32 16.36 -8.52
CA SER A 235 -5.11 17.55 -8.89
C SER A 235 -4.65 18.79 -8.12
N THR A 236 -4.41 18.66 -6.81
CA THR A 236 -3.88 19.75 -5.98
C THR A 236 -2.45 20.15 -6.41
N TRP A 237 -1.60 19.20 -6.75
CA TRP A 237 -0.23 19.48 -7.17
C TRP A 237 -0.15 20.05 -8.59
N ALA A 238 -1.04 19.61 -9.47
CA ALA A 238 -1.16 20.17 -10.82
C ALA A 238 -1.53 21.65 -10.79
N SER A 239 -2.40 22.10 -9.86
CA SER A 239 -2.72 23.52 -9.69
C SER A 239 -1.52 24.36 -9.22
N LYS A 240 -0.50 23.72 -8.63
CA LYS A 240 0.79 24.35 -8.28
C LYS A 240 1.84 24.26 -9.40
N GLY A 241 1.49 23.72 -10.57
CA GLY A 241 2.40 23.53 -11.70
C GLY A 241 3.32 22.31 -11.60
N ALA A 242 3.03 21.36 -10.71
CA ALA A 242 3.77 20.10 -10.59
C ALA A 242 3.16 19.00 -11.46
N VAL A 243 3.96 18.00 -11.81
CA VAL A 243 3.54 16.81 -12.57
C VAL A 243 3.72 15.56 -11.73
N THR A 244 2.66 14.77 -11.63
CA THR A 244 2.67 13.52 -10.85
C THR A 244 2.87 12.31 -11.75
N TYR A 245 3.72 11.40 -11.31
CA TYR A 245 3.98 10.11 -11.95
C TYR A 245 3.74 8.98 -10.96
N PHE A 246 3.06 7.94 -11.41
CA PHE A 246 2.93 6.70 -10.67
C PHE A 246 3.69 5.59 -11.39
N VAL A 247 4.64 5.00 -10.68
CA VAL A 247 5.44 3.86 -11.17
C VAL A 247 4.72 2.58 -10.82
N SER A 248 4.50 1.71 -11.80
CA SER A 248 3.88 0.39 -11.55
C SER A 248 4.62 -0.37 -10.46
N VAL A 249 3.90 -1.14 -9.67
CA VAL A 249 4.52 -2.10 -8.75
C VAL A 249 5.30 -3.11 -9.58
N ASN A 250 6.60 -3.16 -9.39
CA ASN A 250 7.54 -3.96 -10.16
C ASN A 250 7.39 -5.46 -9.89
N PRO A 251 7.83 -6.36 -10.81
CA PRO A 251 7.73 -7.80 -10.66
C PRO A 251 8.53 -8.32 -9.47
N VAL A 252 8.20 -9.52 -9.04
CA VAL A 252 8.81 -10.28 -7.96
C VAL A 252 9.24 -11.65 -8.47
N ASP A 253 10.13 -12.32 -7.75
CA ASP A 253 10.53 -13.70 -8.05
C ASP A 253 10.70 -14.56 -6.78
N GLY A 254 11.26 -15.74 -6.91
CA GLY A 254 11.56 -16.63 -5.79
C GLY A 254 10.37 -16.86 -4.85
N SER A 255 10.60 -16.63 -3.56
CA SER A 255 9.59 -16.82 -2.51
C SER A 255 8.39 -15.87 -2.59
N TYR A 256 8.50 -14.78 -3.34
CA TYR A 256 7.41 -13.79 -3.54
C TYR A 256 6.62 -13.98 -4.84
N SER A 257 6.91 -15.00 -5.65
CA SER A 257 6.23 -15.25 -6.93
C SER A 257 4.71 -15.41 -6.82
N ASN A 258 4.22 -15.80 -5.65
CA ASN A 258 2.79 -15.86 -5.33
C ASN A 258 2.08 -14.49 -5.34
N LEU A 259 2.81 -13.38 -5.30
CA LEU A 259 2.26 -12.03 -5.39
C LEU A 259 2.06 -11.56 -6.83
N THR A 260 2.61 -12.25 -7.83
CA THR A 260 2.61 -11.81 -9.24
C THR A 260 1.21 -11.47 -9.75
N SER A 261 0.24 -12.34 -9.54
CA SER A 261 -1.15 -12.10 -9.97
C SER A 261 -1.80 -10.90 -9.27
N LYS A 262 -1.49 -10.69 -8.00
CA LYS A 262 -1.98 -9.54 -7.22
C LYS A 262 -1.33 -8.24 -7.70
N ILE A 263 -0.03 -8.25 -8.00
CA ILE A 263 0.70 -7.11 -8.56
C ILE A 263 0.11 -6.71 -9.92
N VAL A 264 -0.11 -7.68 -10.81
CA VAL A 264 -0.71 -7.42 -12.13
C VAL A 264 -2.12 -6.83 -11.98
N SER A 265 -2.94 -7.40 -11.10
CA SER A 265 -4.29 -6.88 -10.83
C SER A 265 -4.26 -5.45 -10.27
N PHE A 266 -3.40 -5.18 -9.28
CA PHE A 266 -3.19 -3.87 -8.70
C PHE A 266 -2.76 -2.86 -9.77
N ASN A 267 -1.72 -3.18 -10.56
CA ASN A 267 -1.22 -2.33 -11.63
C ASN A 267 -2.29 -1.99 -12.67
N ASN A 268 -3.09 -2.98 -13.09
CA ASN A 268 -4.18 -2.76 -14.04
C ASN A 268 -5.25 -1.80 -13.47
N LYS A 269 -5.61 -1.95 -12.20
CA LYS A 269 -6.56 -1.04 -11.55
C LYS A 269 -6.00 0.38 -11.45
N LEU A 270 -4.74 0.55 -11.04
CA LEU A 270 -4.09 1.86 -10.99
C LEU A 270 -4.03 2.51 -12.37
N LYS A 271 -3.56 1.76 -13.39
CA LYS A 271 -3.46 2.26 -14.76
C LYS A 271 -4.79 2.78 -15.30
N ASN A 272 -5.90 2.10 -14.97
CA ASN A 272 -7.24 2.45 -15.45
C ASN A 272 -7.95 3.50 -14.56
N GLY A 273 -7.61 3.59 -13.28
CA GLY A 273 -8.30 4.45 -12.31
C GLY A 273 -7.61 5.78 -12.02
N LEU A 274 -6.33 5.91 -12.37
CA LEU A 274 -5.63 7.18 -12.22
C LEU A 274 -6.13 8.19 -13.26
N ASN A 275 -6.37 9.44 -12.83
CA ASN A 275 -6.88 10.50 -13.71
C ASN A 275 -5.76 11.13 -14.58
N SER A 276 -6.13 12.04 -15.47
CA SER A 276 -5.23 12.70 -16.42
C SER A 276 -4.11 13.54 -15.78
N ASN A 277 -4.21 13.88 -14.48
CA ASN A 277 -3.15 14.58 -13.74
C ASN A 277 -2.02 13.65 -13.31
N VAL A 278 -2.17 12.32 -13.52
CA VAL A 278 -1.15 11.32 -13.17
C VAL A 278 -0.67 10.62 -14.43
N ARG A 279 0.63 10.65 -14.68
CA ARG A 279 1.27 9.89 -15.73
C ARG A 279 1.71 8.53 -15.18
N TYR A 280 1.29 7.45 -15.82
CA TYR A 280 1.64 6.10 -15.41
C TYR A 280 2.94 5.65 -16.11
N ILE A 281 3.93 5.18 -15.34
CA ILE A 281 5.20 4.64 -15.85
C ILE A 281 5.18 3.12 -15.65
N ASP A 282 5.14 2.36 -16.75
CA ASP A 282 5.04 0.90 -16.75
C ASP A 282 6.41 0.23 -16.61
N THR A 283 7.01 0.33 -15.44
CA THR A 283 8.27 -0.35 -15.13
C THR A 283 8.11 -1.86 -14.97
N TYR A 284 6.89 -2.34 -14.68
CA TYR A 284 6.60 -3.78 -14.58
C TYR A 284 6.88 -4.48 -15.90
N ASN A 285 6.22 -4.06 -16.97
CA ASN A 285 6.39 -4.67 -18.29
C ASN A 285 7.81 -4.43 -18.86
N TYR A 286 8.41 -3.27 -18.58
CA TYR A 286 9.80 -3.01 -18.92
C TYR A 286 10.75 -4.03 -18.29
N LEU A 287 10.60 -4.36 -17.01
CA LEU A 287 11.45 -5.34 -16.33
C LEU A 287 11.16 -6.77 -16.77
N VAL A 288 9.91 -7.14 -17.00
CA VAL A 288 9.53 -8.46 -17.51
C VAL A 288 10.17 -8.71 -18.88
N SER A 289 10.20 -7.70 -19.75
CA SER A 289 10.78 -7.83 -21.09
C SER A 289 12.31 -7.74 -21.13
N SER A 290 12.92 -6.92 -20.25
CA SER A 290 14.37 -6.65 -20.24
C SER A 290 15.15 -7.46 -19.22
N GLY A 291 14.47 -8.27 -18.40
CA GLY A 291 15.04 -9.04 -17.29
C GLY A 291 15.36 -8.19 -16.06
N PHE A 292 15.33 -8.83 -14.89
CA PHE A 292 15.64 -8.23 -13.61
C PHE A 292 16.27 -9.25 -12.65
N ASN A 293 16.98 -8.77 -11.65
CA ASN A 293 17.61 -9.57 -10.61
C ASN A 293 17.20 -9.04 -9.24
N THR A 294 16.79 -9.93 -8.35
CA THR A 294 16.49 -9.61 -6.96
C THR A 294 17.56 -10.15 -6.00
N SER A 295 17.59 -9.64 -4.78
CA SER A 295 18.41 -10.16 -3.69
C SER A 295 17.68 -11.21 -2.84
N ASP A 296 16.36 -11.08 -2.74
CA ASP A 296 15.53 -11.89 -1.86
C ASP A 296 14.17 -12.27 -2.48
N GLY A 297 13.97 -11.96 -3.76
CA GLY A 297 12.72 -12.15 -4.49
C GLY A 297 11.82 -10.92 -4.50
N LEU A 298 12.07 -9.94 -3.64
CA LEU A 298 11.30 -8.70 -3.50
C LEU A 298 12.13 -7.44 -3.82
N HIS A 299 13.35 -7.39 -3.31
CA HIS A 299 14.25 -6.24 -3.43
C HIS A 299 15.27 -6.46 -4.55
N TYR A 300 15.57 -5.42 -5.33
CA TYR A 300 16.40 -5.53 -6.54
C TYR A 300 17.89 -5.38 -6.24
N LYS A 301 18.72 -6.14 -6.95
CA LYS A 301 20.15 -5.90 -6.98
C LYS A 301 20.48 -4.55 -7.61
N SER A 302 21.71 -4.08 -7.38
CA SER A 302 22.15 -2.73 -7.78
C SER A 302 21.99 -2.44 -9.28
N ASP A 303 22.28 -3.42 -10.15
CA ASP A 303 22.10 -3.33 -11.60
C ASP A 303 20.65 -3.04 -11.98
N THR A 304 19.73 -3.83 -11.44
CA THR A 304 18.30 -3.67 -11.70
C THR A 304 17.74 -2.39 -11.08
N SER A 305 18.16 -2.02 -9.88
CA SER A 305 17.75 -0.73 -9.28
C SER A 305 18.18 0.46 -10.14
N ARG A 306 19.40 0.45 -10.69
CA ARG A 306 19.88 1.48 -11.62
C ARG A 306 19.09 1.47 -12.94
N LYS A 307 18.76 0.29 -13.47
CA LYS A 307 17.92 0.12 -14.64
C LYS A 307 16.55 0.76 -14.44
N ILE A 308 15.88 0.49 -13.31
CA ILE A 308 14.58 1.08 -12.96
C ILE A 308 14.69 2.60 -12.85
N TYR A 309 15.68 3.10 -12.11
CA TYR A 309 15.89 4.53 -11.94
C TYR A 309 16.10 5.25 -13.29
N ASN A 310 16.97 4.73 -14.14
CA ASN A 310 17.23 5.31 -15.45
C ASN A 310 15.98 5.31 -16.33
N TYR A 311 15.21 4.22 -16.31
CA TYR A 311 13.94 4.14 -17.04
C TYR A 311 12.92 5.17 -16.53
N ILE A 312 12.79 5.35 -15.21
CA ILE A 312 11.96 6.40 -14.64
C ILE A 312 12.45 7.77 -15.10
N LYS A 313 13.76 8.07 -14.97
CA LYS A 313 14.33 9.38 -15.33
C LYS A 313 14.15 9.72 -16.81
N SER A 314 14.14 8.74 -17.70
CA SER A 314 13.89 8.95 -19.14
C SER A 314 12.42 9.16 -19.50
N ASN A 315 11.49 8.84 -18.57
CA ASN A 315 10.04 8.97 -18.78
C ASN A 315 9.38 10.14 -17.98
N ILE A 316 10.18 11.00 -17.39
CA ILE A 316 9.68 12.13 -16.59
C ILE A 316 10.16 13.48 -17.10
#